data_d7094c2dabf7ddf72266288243fd8992
#
_entry.id   d7094c2dabf7ddf72266288243fd8992
#
_cell.length_a   1.000
_cell.length_b   1.000
_cell.length_c   1.000
_cell.angle_alpha   90.00
_cell.angle_beta   90.00
_cell.angle_gamma   90.00
#
_symmetry.space_group_name_H-M   'P 1'
#
loop_
_entity.id
_entity.type
_entity.pdbx_description
1 polymer ?
#
loop_
_entity_poly.entity_id
_entity_poly.type
_entity_poly.pdbx_seq_one_letter_code
_entity_poly.pdbx_strand_id
1 'polypeptide(L)'
;MKSFKEYSRMTRGFAIGGVDQAHPIASLGDVPPKGKGSRSYRAVGLTAQKNPRIARKPGQKAGSDKHSDLYTDENPKGTIHGLGFTDRAKAVQSINKIKGSGKTHAHKMQAAIAMSQRAKVASERAKDPEKKKDLASAHRAYQQYINQNKKSKD
;
A
#
# COMPACT_ATOMS: atom_id res chain seq x y z
N MET A 1 -26.88 28.16 -15.35
CA MET A 1 -25.46 27.88 -15.66
C MET A 1 -24.73 29.20 -15.74
N LYS A 2 -23.87 29.51 -14.78
CA LYS A 2 -23.09 30.76 -14.76
C LYS A 2 -21.94 30.65 -15.75
N SER A 3 -21.78 31.68 -16.61
CA SER A 3 -20.80 31.71 -17.66
C SER A 3 -19.37 31.86 -17.11
N PHE A 4 -18.40 31.26 -17.79
CA PHE A 4 -16.97 31.26 -17.45
C PHE A 4 -16.37 32.68 -17.26
N LYS A 5 -17.04 33.73 -17.77
CA LYS A 5 -16.67 35.13 -17.59
C LYS A 5 -16.98 35.70 -16.19
N GLU A 6 -17.85 35.08 -15.42
CA GLU A 6 -18.15 35.52 -14.04
C GLU A 6 -17.11 35.06 -13.04
N TYR A 7 -16.41 33.95 -13.30
CA TYR A 7 -15.35 33.43 -12.42
C TYR A 7 -14.07 34.28 -12.45
N SER A 8 -13.81 34.98 -13.54
CA SER A 8 -12.61 35.85 -13.69
C SER A 8 -12.71 37.18 -12.93
N ARG A 9 -13.88 37.55 -12.43
CA ARG A 9 -14.06 38.81 -11.69
C ARG A 9 -13.88 38.69 -10.18
N MET A 10 -13.90 37.49 -9.65
CA MET A 10 -13.77 37.23 -8.18
C MET A 10 -12.32 37.14 -7.68
N THR A 11 -11.33 37.06 -8.57
CA THR A 11 -9.91 36.90 -8.18
C THR A 11 -9.08 38.20 -8.23
N ARG A 12 -9.72 39.36 -8.47
CA ARG A 12 -9.04 40.68 -8.43
C ARG A 12 -9.38 41.42 -7.15
N GLY A 13 -8.88 40.96 -6.02
CA GLY A 13 -9.14 41.66 -4.76
C GLY A 13 -8.25 41.22 -3.59
N PHE A 14 -7.17 40.50 -3.84
CA PHE A 14 -6.15 40.29 -2.83
C PHE A 14 -4.91 41.11 -3.19
N ALA A 15 -4.93 42.39 -2.78
CA ALA A 15 -3.73 43.18 -2.63
C ALA A 15 -2.94 42.58 -1.47
N ILE A 16 -1.97 41.72 -1.78
CA ILE A 16 -0.97 41.31 -0.81
C ILE A 16 -0.06 42.50 -0.60
N GLY A 17 -0.24 43.17 0.54
CA GLY A 17 0.64 44.22 0.98
C GLY A 17 2.09 43.74 0.95
N GLY A 18 2.96 44.60 0.41
CA GLY A 18 4.37 44.33 0.29
C GLY A 18 4.98 44.00 1.63
N VAL A 19 5.60 42.87 1.74
CA VAL A 19 6.64 42.57 2.70
C VAL A 19 7.95 42.50 1.91
N ASP A 20 8.53 43.67 1.69
CA ASP A 20 9.95 43.82 1.43
C ASP A 20 10.71 43.38 2.71
N GLN A 21 10.82 42.09 2.91
CA GLN A 21 11.89 41.53 3.71
C GLN A 21 12.61 40.52 2.82
N ALA A 22 13.62 41.03 2.14
CA ALA A 22 14.68 40.22 1.59
C ALA A 22 15.29 39.41 2.74
N HIS A 23 14.79 38.16 2.91
CA HIS A 23 15.53 37.20 3.69
C HIS A 23 16.85 36.97 2.94
N PRO A 24 18.02 37.22 3.58
CA PRO A 24 19.27 36.88 2.95
C PRO A 24 19.23 35.38 2.65
N ILE A 25 19.32 35.06 1.36
CA ILE A 25 19.56 33.70 0.92
C ILE A 25 20.81 33.25 1.64
N ALA A 26 20.66 32.38 2.62
CA ALA A 26 21.80 31.77 3.30
C ALA A 26 22.74 31.24 2.20
N SER A 27 23.95 31.76 2.18
CA SER A 27 24.94 31.40 1.18
C SER A 27 25.11 29.88 1.20
N LEU A 28 25.21 29.28 0.02
CA LEU A 28 25.38 27.84 -0.19
C LEU A 28 26.69 27.28 0.42
N GLY A 29 27.28 27.98 1.38
CA GLY A 29 28.53 27.61 2.04
C GLY A 29 28.43 27.00 3.42
N ASP A 30 27.29 27.10 4.11
CA ASP A 30 27.08 26.48 5.41
C ASP A 30 26.45 25.10 5.30
N VAL A 31 27.16 24.20 4.65
CA VAL A 31 27.01 22.78 4.96
C VAL A 31 27.52 22.59 6.37
N PRO A 32 26.68 22.30 7.37
CA PRO A 32 27.16 22.08 8.72
C PRO A 32 28.22 20.99 8.67
N PRO A 33 29.36 21.15 9.39
CA PRO A 33 30.40 20.14 9.40
C PRO A 33 29.74 18.81 9.75
N LYS A 34 30.05 17.75 9.00
CA LYS A 34 29.58 16.39 9.27
C LYS A 34 29.91 16.07 10.71
N GLY A 35 28.98 16.41 11.62
CA GLY A 35 29.10 16.14 13.02
C GLY A 35 29.34 14.64 13.16
N LYS A 36 30.43 14.25 13.80
CA LYS A 36 30.68 12.90 14.30
C LYS A 36 29.56 12.58 15.30
N GLY A 37 28.39 12.16 14.78
CA GLY A 37 27.19 11.99 15.59
C GLY A 37 25.93 11.72 14.79
N SER A 38 26.06 11.48 13.49
CA SER A 38 24.99 10.74 12.82
C SER A 38 24.84 9.45 13.60
N ARG A 39 23.84 9.43 14.50
CA ARG A 39 23.36 8.19 15.08
C ARG A 39 22.95 7.33 13.90
N SER A 40 23.91 6.57 13.38
CA SER A 40 23.55 5.42 12.58
C SER A 40 22.58 4.66 13.46
N TYR A 41 21.31 4.65 13.07
CA TYR A 41 20.37 3.69 13.61
C TYR A 41 20.97 2.33 13.25
N ARG A 42 21.85 1.83 14.10
CA ARG A 42 22.20 0.42 14.10
C ARG A 42 20.88 -0.26 14.36
N ALA A 43 20.25 -0.70 13.28
CA ALA A 43 19.18 -1.65 13.34
C ALA A 43 19.73 -2.86 14.10
N VAL A 44 19.44 -2.89 15.39
CA VAL A 44 19.87 -3.94 16.29
C VAL A 44 19.31 -5.24 15.72
N GLY A 45 20.16 -6.06 15.14
CA GLY A 45 19.85 -7.43 14.79
C GLY A 45 19.02 -7.68 13.53
N LEU A 46 18.60 -6.67 12.77
CA LEU A 46 18.10 -6.85 11.41
C LEU A 46 19.32 -6.91 10.49
N THR A 47 19.87 -8.11 10.33
CA THR A 47 20.66 -8.40 9.13
C THR A 47 19.78 -8.00 7.96
N ALA A 48 20.17 -6.96 7.22
CA ALA A 48 19.50 -6.57 6.00
C ALA A 48 19.51 -7.82 5.11
N GLN A 49 18.37 -8.52 5.06
CA GLN A 49 18.21 -9.64 4.14
C GLN A 49 18.43 -9.02 2.77
N LYS A 50 19.52 -9.42 2.12
CA LYS A 50 19.78 -9.01 0.73
C LYS A 50 18.53 -9.36 -0.04
N ASN A 51 17.90 -8.35 -0.65
CA ASN A 51 16.74 -8.57 -1.49
C ASN A 51 17.17 -9.56 -2.59
N PRO A 52 16.62 -10.76 -2.64
CA PRO A 52 17.04 -11.81 -3.57
C PRO A 52 16.62 -11.52 -5.03
N ARG A 53 16.20 -10.30 -5.32
CA ARG A 53 15.74 -9.90 -6.66
C ARG A 53 16.77 -10.19 -7.74
N ILE A 54 16.34 -10.95 -8.73
CA ILE A 54 17.13 -11.24 -9.92
C ILE A 54 16.81 -10.18 -10.97
N ALA A 55 17.81 -9.38 -11.36
CA ALA A 55 17.64 -8.34 -12.36
C ALA A 55 17.31 -8.93 -13.74
N ARG A 56 16.40 -8.29 -14.46
CA ARG A 56 16.03 -8.68 -15.83
C ARG A 56 17.18 -8.37 -16.78
N LYS A 57 17.60 -9.37 -17.57
CA LYS A 57 18.58 -9.19 -18.65
C LYS A 57 17.90 -8.73 -19.94
N PRO A 58 18.59 -7.98 -20.81
CA PRO A 58 18.08 -7.63 -22.13
C PRO A 58 17.59 -8.87 -22.89
N GLY A 59 16.44 -8.76 -23.55
CA GLY A 59 15.83 -9.86 -24.32
C GLY A 59 15.02 -10.87 -23.50
N GLN A 60 14.99 -10.80 -22.17
CA GLN A 60 14.12 -11.69 -21.39
C GLN A 60 12.65 -11.22 -21.47
N LYS A 61 11.74 -12.18 -21.66
CA LYS A 61 10.30 -11.95 -21.72
C LYS A 61 9.77 -11.60 -20.31
N ALA A 62 8.85 -10.65 -20.20
CA ALA A 62 8.18 -10.34 -18.94
C ALA A 62 7.43 -11.57 -18.42
N GLY A 63 7.41 -11.78 -17.10
CA GLY A 63 6.80 -12.96 -16.47
C GLY A 63 7.62 -14.24 -16.58
N SER A 64 8.89 -14.15 -16.96
CA SER A 64 9.81 -15.29 -17.00
C SER A 64 10.32 -15.63 -15.61
N ASP A 65 10.44 -16.91 -15.27
CA ASP A 65 11.02 -17.39 -13.99
C ASP A 65 12.53 -17.09 -13.84
N LYS A 66 13.15 -16.50 -14.87
CA LYS A 66 14.59 -16.19 -14.91
C LYS A 66 14.95 -14.85 -14.27
N HIS A 67 13.97 -14.03 -13.90
CA HIS A 67 14.15 -12.73 -13.25
C HIS A 67 12.96 -12.40 -12.36
N SER A 68 13.17 -11.50 -11.42
CA SER A 68 12.12 -11.03 -10.54
C SER A 68 11.36 -9.86 -11.15
N ASP A 69 10.05 -10.00 -11.28
CA ASP A 69 9.14 -8.91 -11.64
C ASP A 69 8.58 -8.21 -10.39
N LEU A 70 7.87 -7.12 -10.57
CA LEU A 70 7.27 -6.34 -9.47
C LEU A 70 6.39 -7.17 -8.53
N TYR A 71 5.77 -8.22 -9.05
CA TYR A 71 4.83 -9.08 -8.31
C TYR A 71 5.40 -10.46 -7.96
N THR A 72 6.70 -10.69 -8.26
CA THR A 72 7.36 -11.95 -7.90
C THR A 72 7.57 -12.00 -6.39
N ASP A 73 7.14 -13.09 -5.77
CA ASP A 73 7.41 -13.36 -4.36
C ASP A 73 8.72 -14.13 -4.23
N GLU A 74 9.80 -13.41 -3.97
CA GLU A 74 11.12 -13.99 -3.78
C GLU A 74 11.27 -14.75 -2.46
N ASN A 75 10.34 -14.59 -1.54
CA ASN A 75 10.33 -15.32 -0.26
C ASN A 75 8.99 -16.00 0.00
N PRO A 76 8.64 -17.03 -0.79
CA PRO A 76 7.35 -17.70 -0.70
C PRO A 76 7.08 -18.32 0.68
N LYS A 77 8.12 -18.72 1.42
CA LYS A 77 7.98 -19.25 2.78
C LYS A 77 7.46 -18.21 3.78
N GLY A 78 7.65 -16.92 3.49
CA GLY A 78 7.18 -15.80 4.31
C GLY A 78 5.70 -15.47 4.13
N THR A 79 5.11 -15.83 3.00
CA THR A 79 3.79 -15.36 2.55
C THR A 79 2.71 -16.44 2.72
N ILE A 80 1.46 -16.03 2.88
CA ILE A 80 0.30 -16.93 2.90
C ILE A 80 -0.25 -17.01 1.47
N HIS A 81 -0.01 -18.14 0.80
CA HIS A 81 -0.40 -18.33 -0.61
C HIS A 81 -1.82 -18.86 -0.79
N GLY A 82 -2.33 -18.74 -2.01
CA GLY A 82 -3.61 -19.31 -2.45
C GLY A 82 -4.82 -18.65 -1.80
N LEU A 83 -4.70 -17.38 -1.44
CA LEU A 83 -5.82 -16.55 -1.01
C LEU A 83 -6.61 -16.05 -2.23
N GLY A 84 -7.93 -15.95 -2.11
CA GLY A 84 -8.81 -15.48 -3.17
C GLY A 84 -10.03 -14.74 -2.62
N PHE A 85 -10.71 -14.02 -3.51
CA PHE A 85 -11.87 -13.19 -3.17
C PHE A 85 -12.91 -13.15 -4.30
N THR A 86 -12.93 -14.14 -5.19
CA THR A 86 -13.89 -14.19 -6.32
C THR A 86 -15.32 -14.23 -5.85
N ASP A 87 -15.60 -14.99 -4.83
CA ASP A 87 -16.89 -15.20 -4.22
C ASP A 87 -16.76 -15.40 -2.69
N ARG A 88 -17.90 -15.51 -2.00
CA ARG A 88 -17.93 -15.75 -0.56
C ARG A 88 -17.29 -17.09 -0.16
N ALA A 89 -17.50 -18.14 -0.92
CA ALA A 89 -16.96 -19.47 -0.62
C ALA A 89 -15.43 -19.44 -0.67
N LYS A 90 -14.87 -18.83 -1.70
CA LYS A 90 -13.44 -18.64 -1.86
C LYS A 90 -12.83 -17.77 -0.76
N ALA A 91 -13.56 -16.73 -0.36
CA ALA A 91 -13.13 -15.87 0.76
C ALA A 91 -13.10 -16.66 2.08
N VAL A 92 -14.10 -17.48 2.38
CA VAL A 92 -14.14 -18.34 3.59
C VAL A 92 -13.00 -19.35 3.57
N GLN A 93 -12.76 -20.03 2.45
CA GLN A 93 -11.63 -20.94 2.28
C GLN A 93 -10.29 -20.22 2.56
N SER A 94 -10.14 -19.01 2.06
CA SER A 94 -8.94 -18.19 2.27
C SER A 94 -8.79 -17.77 3.73
N ILE A 95 -9.87 -17.40 4.40
CA ILE A 95 -9.89 -17.10 5.84
C ILE A 95 -9.46 -18.34 6.66
N ASN A 96 -9.91 -19.52 6.30
CA ASN A 96 -9.49 -20.77 6.97
C ASN A 96 -7.99 -21.02 6.77
N LYS A 97 -7.45 -20.77 5.57
CA LYS A 97 -6.00 -20.82 5.33
C LYS A 97 -5.23 -19.80 6.18
N ILE A 98 -5.74 -18.57 6.29
CA ILE A 98 -5.13 -17.54 7.16
C ILE A 98 -5.14 -17.99 8.62
N LYS A 99 -6.25 -18.54 9.13
CA LYS A 99 -6.36 -19.06 10.50
C LYS A 99 -5.37 -20.19 10.75
N GLY A 100 -5.30 -21.17 9.85
CA GLY A 100 -4.43 -22.34 9.94
C GLY A 100 -2.95 -22.05 9.66
N SER A 101 -2.60 -20.85 9.12
CA SER A 101 -1.20 -20.51 8.92
C SER A 101 -0.49 -20.31 10.25
N GLY A 102 0.72 -20.84 10.41
CA GLY A 102 1.55 -20.66 11.61
C GLY A 102 2.10 -19.22 11.79
N LYS A 103 1.50 -18.23 11.15
CA LYS A 103 1.97 -16.84 11.17
C LYS A 103 1.46 -16.07 12.39
N THR A 104 2.12 -14.98 12.73
CA THR A 104 1.72 -14.08 13.82
C THR A 104 0.33 -13.47 13.57
N HIS A 105 -0.34 -13.06 14.63
CA HIS A 105 -1.65 -12.41 14.56
C HIS A 105 -1.61 -11.16 13.63
N ALA A 106 -0.58 -10.34 13.76
CA ALA A 106 -0.39 -9.15 12.90
C ALA A 106 -0.32 -9.53 11.42
N HIS A 107 0.43 -10.56 11.07
CA HIS A 107 0.54 -11.03 9.68
C HIS A 107 -0.81 -11.58 9.15
N LYS A 108 -1.54 -12.35 9.96
CA LYS A 108 -2.88 -12.84 9.62
C LYS A 108 -3.85 -11.69 9.36
N MET A 109 -3.81 -10.66 10.21
CA MET A 109 -4.65 -9.46 10.05
C MET A 109 -4.28 -8.66 8.80
N GLN A 110 -2.99 -8.47 8.53
CA GLN A 110 -2.53 -7.79 7.31
C GLN A 110 -3.00 -8.52 6.04
N ALA A 111 -2.88 -9.85 6.00
CA ALA A 111 -3.36 -10.65 4.87
C ALA A 111 -4.88 -10.50 4.68
N ALA A 112 -5.67 -10.57 5.75
CA ALA A 112 -7.11 -10.40 5.68
C ALA A 112 -7.53 -8.99 5.24
N ILE A 113 -6.88 -7.95 5.74
CA ILE A 113 -7.12 -6.56 5.36
C ILE A 113 -6.80 -6.34 3.88
N ALA A 114 -5.66 -6.85 3.40
CA ALA A 114 -5.27 -6.74 2.00
C ALA A 114 -6.30 -7.41 1.07
N MET A 115 -6.77 -8.61 1.43
CA MET A 115 -7.79 -9.32 0.64
C MET A 115 -9.14 -8.62 0.68
N SER A 116 -9.54 -8.08 1.82
CA SER A 116 -10.75 -7.28 1.97
C SER A 116 -10.74 -6.04 1.06
N GLN A 117 -9.64 -5.29 1.07
CA GLN A 117 -9.48 -4.11 0.22
C GLN A 117 -9.52 -4.46 -1.27
N ARG A 118 -8.83 -5.54 -1.68
CA ARG A 118 -8.85 -6.02 -3.07
C ARG A 118 -10.26 -6.41 -3.51
N ALA A 119 -11.00 -7.13 -2.67
CA ALA A 119 -12.39 -7.52 -2.94
C ALA A 119 -13.30 -6.28 -3.08
N LYS A 120 -13.13 -5.28 -2.21
CA LYS A 120 -13.86 -4.01 -2.28
C LYS A 120 -13.61 -3.29 -3.62
N VAL A 121 -12.35 -3.02 -3.95
CA VAL A 121 -11.98 -2.32 -5.18
C VAL A 121 -12.42 -3.10 -6.42
N ALA A 122 -12.31 -4.43 -6.40
CA ALA A 122 -12.77 -5.26 -7.50
C ALA A 122 -14.30 -5.20 -7.66
N SER A 123 -15.06 -5.17 -6.56
CA SER A 123 -16.52 -5.02 -6.61
C SER A 123 -16.95 -3.66 -7.15
N GLU A 124 -16.23 -2.59 -6.82
CA GLU A 124 -16.49 -1.23 -7.33
C GLU A 124 -16.22 -1.12 -8.84
N ARG A 125 -15.20 -1.83 -9.34
CA ARG A 125 -14.79 -1.83 -10.74
C ARG A 125 -15.55 -2.82 -11.62
N ALA A 126 -16.23 -3.80 -11.03
CA ALA A 126 -16.96 -4.82 -11.77
C ALA A 126 -18.15 -4.19 -12.51
N LYS A 127 -18.21 -4.43 -13.82
CA LYS A 127 -19.31 -4.00 -14.69
C LYS A 127 -20.52 -4.95 -14.60
N ASP A 128 -20.23 -6.22 -14.37
CA ASP A 128 -21.21 -7.28 -14.26
C ASP A 128 -21.85 -7.26 -12.86
N PRO A 129 -23.19 -7.16 -12.75
CA PRO A 129 -23.89 -7.05 -11.48
C PRO A 129 -23.76 -8.31 -10.62
N GLU A 130 -23.67 -9.51 -11.20
CA GLU A 130 -23.47 -10.75 -10.45
C GLU A 130 -22.09 -10.80 -9.83
N LYS A 131 -21.05 -10.56 -10.63
CA LYS A 131 -19.67 -10.48 -10.13
C LYS A 131 -19.52 -9.41 -9.05
N LYS A 132 -20.17 -8.26 -9.21
CA LYS A 132 -20.17 -7.21 -8.20
C LYS A 132 -20.74 -7.69 -6.87
N LYS A 133 -21.84 -8.46 -6.92
CA LYS A 133 -22.52 -9.04 -5.75
C LYS A 133 -21.62 -10.08 -5.04
N ASP A 134 -20.98 -10.95 -5.82
CA ASP A 134 -20.09 -11.98 -5.31
C ASP A 134 -18.86 -11.38 -4.63
N LEU A 135 -18.21 -10.43 -5.28
CA LEU A 135 -17.07 -9.71 -4.74
C LEU A 135 -17.43 -8.91 -3.47
N ALA A 136 -18.61 -8.28 -3.45
CA ALA A 136 -19.09 -7.58 -2.25
C ALA A 136 -19.39 -8.56 -1.11
N SER A 137 -19.87 -9.76 -1.41
CA SER A 137 -20.07 -10.81 -0.41
C SER A 137 -18.76 -11.35 0.17
N ALA A 138 -17.74 -11.51 -0.68
CA ALA A 138 -16.39 -11.86 -0.27
C ALA A 138 -15.78 -10.77 0.63
N HIS A 139 -15.93 -9.50 0.27
CA HIS A 139 -15.50 -8.37 1.10
C HIS A 139 -16.12 -8.42 2.49
N ARG A 140 -17.45 -8.64 2.59
CA ARG A 140 -18.15 -8.75 3.88
C ARG A 140 -17.60 -9.89 4.74
N ALA A 141 -17.30 -11.05 4.13
CA ALA A 141 -16.74 -12.20 4.85
C ALA A 141 -15.37 -11.85 5.49
N TYR A 142 -14.48 -11.18 4.74
CA TYR A 142 -13.21 -10.70 5.28
C TYR A 142 -13.40 -9.63 6.36
N GLN A 143 -14.32 -8.69 6.19
CA GLN A 143 -14.62 -7.67 7.20
C GLN A 143 -15.13 -8.29 8.50
N GLN A 144 -15.99 -9.29 8.40
CA GLN A 144 -16.48 -10.02 9.58
C GLN A 144 -15.32 -10.68 10.33
N TYR A 145 -14.40 -11.35 9.62
CA TYR A 145 -13.22 -11.94 10.23
C TYR A 145 -12.31 -10.89 10.90
N ILE A 146 -12.06 -9.77 10.24
CA ILE A 146 -11.25 -8.67 10.77
C ILE A 146 -11.87 -8.12 12.05
N ASN A 147 -13.17 -7.86 12.08
CA ASN A 147 -13.87 -7.31 13.24
C ASN A 147 -13.86 -8.26 14.43
N GLN A 148 -13.99 -9.58 14.19
CA GLN A 148 -13.93 -10.61 15.24
C GLN A 148 -12.52 -10.78 15.84
N ASN A 149 -11.49 -10.48 15.09
CA ASN A 149 -10.10 -10.70 15.52
C ASN A 149 -9.34 -9.37 15.78
N LYS A 150 -10.02 -8.24 15.71
CA LYS A 150 -9.44 -6.96 16.07
C LYS A 150 -9.19 -6.95 17.57
N LYS A 151 -7.93 -6.76 17.98
CA LYS A 151 -7.61 -6.58 19.39
C LYS A 151 -8.32 -5.32 19.88
N SER A 152 -9.00 -5.43 21.03
CA SER A 152 -9.48 -4.27 21.76
C SER A 152 -8.28 -3.36 22.07
N LYS A 153 -8.46 -2.07 21.92
CA LYS A 153 -7.51 -1.09 22.46
C LYS A 153 -7.95 -0.90 23.94
N ASP A 154 -7.27 -1.61 24.83
CA ASP A 154 -7.31 -1.27 26.26
C ASP A 154 -6.44 -0.05 26.50
#